data_304403a2164e2e5172e438c761049e32
#
_entry.id   304403a2164e2e5172e438c761049e32
#
_cell.length_a   1.000
_cell.length_b   1.000
_cell.length_c   1.000
_cell.angle_alpha   90.00
_cell.angle_beta   90.00
_cell.angle_gamma   90.00
#
_symmetry.space_group_name_H-M   'P 1'
#
loop_
_entity.id
_entity.type
_entity.pdbx_description
1 polymer ?
#
loop_
_entity_poly.entity_id
_entity_poly.type
_entity_poly.pdbx_seq_one_letter_code
_entity_poly.pdbx_strand_id
1 'polypeptide(L)'
;MSADSPDRPSPRLSDERTRPSTAQTVLVVDDDETIRVLARRLLEGAGFGVTEAESGRDALVALREGPLPSFLVTDLKMADGSGGWLVSQVAYEFPTLLVRTVVITGDASGAPAAHVAARWRCPVVAKPLTGPQLVGALRQVEGTTKR
;
A
#
# COMPACT_ATOMS: atom_id res chain seq x y z
N MET A 1 -28.33 -6.57 -25.25
CA MET A 1 -28.03 -7.10 -25.15
C MET A 1 -27.74 -7.23 -25.29
N SER A 2 -27.65 -6.80 -25.18
CA SER A 2 -27.12 -7.10 -24.99
C SER A 2 -26.85 -6.92 -25.01
N ALA A 3 -26.77 -6.46 -24.85
CA ALA A 3 -26.19 -6.62 -24.54
C ALA A 3 -25.94 -6.59 -24.51
N ASP A 4 -25.62 -6.12 -24.42
CA ASP A 4 -25.05 -6.44 -24.19
C ASP A 4 -24.77 -6.40 -24.48
N SER A 5 -24.71 -5.95 -24.37
CA SER A 5 -24.18 -6.27 -24.30
C SER A 5 -23.82 -6.25 -24.64
N PRO A 6 -23.71 -5.92 -24.58
CA PRO A 6 -23.03 -6.18 -24.50
C PRO A 6 -22.74 -6.17 -24.54
N ASP A 7 -22.45 -5.72 -24.06
CA ASP A 7 -21.99 -6.11 -23.70
C ASP A 7 -21.68 -6.23 -23.50
N ARG A 8 -21.48 -6.05 -23.04
CA ARG A 8 -21.10 -6.53 -22.41
C ARG A 8 -20.65 -6.97 -22.19
N PRO A 9 -20.52 -6.83 -22.05
CA PRO A 9 -19.96 -7.47 -21.51
C PRO A 9 -19.71 -7.79 -21.26
N SER A 10 -19.52 -7.67 -20.84
CA SER A 10 -19.19 -8.29 -20.26
C SER A 10 -18.75 -8.55 -20.03
N PRO A 11 -18.47 -8.51 -19.61
CA PRO A 11 -17.88 -8.96 -18.98
C PRO A 11 -17.53 -9.25 -18.80
N ARG A 12 -17.26 -9.32 -18.25
CA ARG A 12 -16.92 -9.87 -17.79
C ARG A 12 -16.72 -10.28 -17.36
N LEU A 13 -16.58 -9.97 -16.91
CA LEU A 13 -16.38 -10.52 -16.25
C LEU A 13 -16.27 -10.96 -15.86
N SER A 14 -16.14 -10.98 -15.67
CA SER A 14 -16.00 -11.48 -15.00
C SER A 14 -15.83 -11.72 -14.64
N ASP A 15 -15.64 -11.62 -14.51
CA ASP A 15 -15.47 -11.78 -13.92
C ASP A 15 -15.46 -11.70 -13.48
N GLU A 16 -15.34 -11.44 -13.23
CA GLU A 16 -15.31 -11.26 -12.57
C GLU A 16 -15.22 -11.11 -12.24
N ARG A 17 -15.38 -11.40 -12.14
CA ARG A 17 -15.17 -11.15 -11.85
C ARG A 17 -14.92 -10.79 -11.61
N THR A 18 -14.71 -10.90 -11.42
CA THR A 18 -14.25 -10.38 -11.44
C THR A 18 -14.29 -9.67 -11.28
N ARG A 19 -14.44 -9.50 -10.59
CA ARG A 19 -14.41 -8.42 -10.50
C ARG A 19 -13.47 -7.46 -10.09
N PRO A 20 -12.79 -6.88 -10.78
CA PRO A 20 -11.64 -6.03 -10.54
C PRO A 20 -11.95 -4.76 -9.81
N SER A 21 -13.12 -4.21 -10.00
CA SER A 21 -13.51 -2.98 -9.30
C SER A 21 -13.59 -3.17 -7.79
N THR A 22 -13.64 -4.41 -7.32
CA THR A 22 -13.67 -4.68 -5.89
C THR A 22 -12.30 -5.03 -5.35
N ALA A 23 -11.29 -5.11 -6.21
CA ALA A 23 -9.95 -5.45 -5.75
C ALA A 23 -9.37 -4.28 -4.95
N GLN A 24 -8.76 -4.60 -3.83
CA GLN A 24 -8.07 -3.60 -3.04
C GLN A 24 -6.70 -3.35 -3.64
N THR A 25 -6.26 -2.10 -3.60
CA THR A 25 -4.99 -1.69 -4.20
C THR A 25 -4.01 -1.24 -3.14
N VAL A 26 -2.73 -1.43 -3.42
CA VAL A 26 -1.65 -1.05 -2.52
C VAL A 26 -0.64 -0.24 -3.29
N LEU A 27 -0.24 0.91 -2.75
CA LEU A 27 0.91 1.65 -3.25
C LEU A 27 2.11 1.21 -2.43
N VAL A 28 3.13 0.66 -3.10
CA VAL A 28 4.37 0.21 -2.46
C VAL A 28 5.46 1.23 -2.76
N VAL A 29 6.08 1.74 -1.71
CA VAL A 29 7.10 2.79 -1.83
C VAL A 29 8.41 2.29 -1.23
N ASP A 30 9.43 2.18 -2.06
CA ASP A 30 10.77 1.77 -1.65
C ASP A 30 11.72 2.18 -2.76
N ASP A 31 12.89 2.71 -2.41
CA ASP A 31 13.85 3.09 -3.43
C ASP A 31 14.65 1.89 -3.97
N ASP A 32 14.47 0.71 -3.36
CA ASP A 32 15.10 -0.52 -3.82
C ASP A 32 14.12 -1.29 -4.71
N GLU A 33 14.44 -1.37 -5.99
CA GLU A 33 13.59 -2.06 -6.94
C GLU A 33 13.36 -3.53 -6.56
N THR A 34 14.38 -4.19 -6.02
CA THR A 34 14.26 -5.58 -5.62
C THR A 34 13.17 -5.76 -4.58
N ILE A 35 13.10 -4.83 -3.62
CA ILE A 35 12.06 -4.88 -2.60
C ILE A 35 10.70 -4.61 -3.20
N ARG A 36 10.60 -3.62 -4.12
CA ARG A 36 9.31 -3.34 -4.77
C ARG A 36 8.81 -4.56 -5.55
N VAL A 37 9.68 -5.23 -6.28
CA VAL A 37 9.30 -6.42 -7.04
C VAL A 37 8.83 -7.53 -6.11
N LEU A 38 9.57 -7.75 -5.01
CA LEU A 38 9.18 -8.78 -4.05
C LEU A 38 7.83 -8.45 -3.43
N ALA A 39 7.66 -7.22 -2.96
CA ALA A 39 6.39 -6.82 -2.35
C ALA A 39 5.23 -6.98 -3.33
N ARG A 40 5.44 -6.58 -4.59
CA ARG A 40 4.41 -6.74 -5.61
C ARG A 40 4.01 -8.20 -5.76
N ARG A 41 4.99 -9.10 -5.86
CA ARG A 41 4.68 -10.52 -6.03
C ARG A 41 3.90 -11.08 -4.84
N LEU A 42 4.33 -10.71 -3.63
CA LEU A 42 3.66 -11.19 -2.44
C LEU A 42 2.22 -10.68 -2.37
N LEU A 43 2.02 -9.42 -2.70
CA LEU A 43 0.70 -8.80 -2.59
C LEU A 43 -0.22 -9.22 -3.73
N GLU A 44 0.29 -9.30 -4.95
CA GLU A 44 -0.53 -9.77 -6.08
C GLU A 44 -0.93 -11.22 -5.86
N GLY A 45 -0.04 -12.02 -5.30
CA GLY A 45 -0.37 -13.41 -4.97
C GLY A 45 -1.47 -13.53 -3.94
N ALA A 46 -1.68 -12.49 -3.14
CA ALA A 46 -2.75 -12.45 -2.14
C ALA A 46 -4.01 -11.74 -2.64
N GLY A 47 -4.02 -11.32 -3.92
CA GLY A 47 -5.21 -10.74 -4.53
C GLY A 47 -5.26 -9.23 -4.59
N PHE A 48 -4.18 -8.54 -4.21
CA PHE A 48 -4.15 -7.08 -4.27
C PHE A 48 -3.66 -6.59 -5.62
N GLY A 49 -4.19 -5.44 -6.05
CA GLY A 49 -3.56 -4.70 -7.14
C GLY A 49 -2.44 -3.85 -6.56
N VAL A 50 -1.34 -3.70 -7.30
CA VAL A 50 -0.16 -3.00 -6.76
C VAL A 50 0.32 -1.93 -7.72
N THR A 51 0.60 -0.75 -7.19
CA THR A 51 1.34 0.30 -7.88
C THR A 51 2.60 0.58 -7.07
N GLU A 52 3.58 1.24 -7.69
CA GLU A 52 4.89 1.43 -7.08
C GLU A 52 5.34 2.88 -7.19
N ALA A 53 6.13 3.31 -6.21
CA ALA A 53 6.83 4.58 -6.25
C ALA A 53 8.24 4.37 -5.70
N GLU A 54 9.20 5.14 -6.21
CA GLU A 54 10.61 4.97 -5.86
C GLU A 54 11.04 5.85 -4.69
N SER A 55 10.21 6.80 -4.30
CA SER A 55 10.57 7.74 -3.25
C SER A 55 9.32 8.26 -2.58
N GLY A 56 9.51 8.86 -1.41
CA GLY A 56 8.40 9.50 -0.73
C GLY A 56 7.79 10.62 -1.55
N ARG A 57 8.62 11.39 -2.28
CA ARG A 57 8.11 12.48 -3.11
C ARG A 57 7.29 11.96 -4.27
N ASP A 58 7.77 10.94 -4.96
CA ASP A 58 7.01 10.34 -6.05
C ASP A 58 5.70 9.76 -5.54
N ALA A 59 5.74 9.14 -4.38
CA ALA A 59 4.53 8.59 -3.77
C ALA A 59 3.50 9.69 -3.51
N LEU A 60 3.95 10.81 -2.94
CA LEU A 60 3.03 11.89 -2.63
C LEU A 60 2.41 12.48 -3.89
N VAL A 61 3.20 12.64 -4.96
CA VAL A 61 2.68 13.09 -6.26
C VAL A 61 1.61 12.11 -6.75
N ALA A 62 1.90 10.82 -6.69
CA ALA A 62 0.93 9.82 -7.14
C ALA A 62 -0.36 9.87 -6.33
N LEU A 63 -0.25 10.08 -5.02
CA LEU A 63 -1.44 10.17 -4.17
C LEU A 63 -2.28 11.40 -4.50
N ARG A 64 -1.63 12.51 -4.83
CA ARG A 64 -2.34 13.75 -5.15
C ARG A 64 -2.99 13.72 -6.52
N GLU A 65 -2.39 13.00 -7.46
CA GLU A 65 -2.83 13.03 -8.86
C GLU A 65 -3.78 11.91 -9.23
N GLY A 66 -3.75 10.82 -8.52
CA GLY A 66 -4.53 9.66 -8.89
C GLY A 66 -5.59 9.31 -7.87
N PRO A 67 -6.35 8.25 -8.13
CA PRO A 67 -7.24 7.74 -7.10
C PRO A 67 -6.40 7.19 -5.94
N LEU A 68 -6.88 7.35 -4.72
CA LEU A 68 -6.15 6.84 -3.57
C LEU A 68 -6.15 5.31 -3.57
N PRO A 69 -5.00 4.71 -3.25
CA PRO A 69 -4.99 3.25 -3.05
C PRO A 69 -5.74 2.90 -1.76
N SER A 70 -6.06 1.62 -1.63
CA SER A 70 -6.67 1.12 -0.40
C SER A 70 -5.69 1.12 0.75
N PHE A 71 -4.41 0.88 0.45
CA PHE A 71 -3.35 0.77 1.46
C PHE A 71 -2.08 1.43 0.96
N LEU A 72 -1.25 1.86 1.91
CA LEU A 72 0.09 2.36 1.64
C LEU A 72 1.09 1.48 2.38
N VAL A 73 2.12 1.01 1.67
CA VAL A 73 3.24 0.30 2.27
C VAL A 73 4.49 1.09 1.91
N THR A 74 5.22 1.58 2.90
CA THR A 74 6.37 2.43 2.63
C THR A 74 7.57 2.02 3.46
N ASP A 75 8.74 2.02 2.80
CA ASP A 75 10.02 1.93 3.49
C ASP A 75 10.24 3.22 4.29
N LEU A 76 11.01 3.14 5.36
CA LEU A 76 11.34 4.31 6.18
C LEU A 76 12.50 5.09 5.62
N LYS A 77 13.51 4.42 5.11
CA LYS A 77 14.75 5.08 4.71
C LYS A 77 14.84 5.16 3.20
N MET A 78 14.64 6.35 2.68
CA MET A 78 14.74 6.61 1.26
C MET A 78 15.40 7.96 1.07
N ALA A 79 16.14 8.09 -0.02
CA ALA A 79 16.95 9.29 -0.26
C ALA A 79 16.12 10.53 -0.54
N ASP A 80 15.00 10.38 -1.23
CA ASP A 80 14.20 11.52 -1.69
C ASP A 80 12.79 11.43 -1.11
N GLY A 81 12.61 12.05 0.04
CA GLY A 81 11.36 11.95 0.79
C GLY A 81 11.28 10.63 1.53
N SER A 82 11.73 10.63 2.77
CA SER A 82 11.75 9.42 3.60
C SER A 82 10.34 8.92 3.89
N GLY A 83 10.25 7.67 4.35
CA GLY A 83 8.97 7.11 4.75
C GLY A 83 8.34 7.85 5.91
N GLY A 84 9.17 8.29 6.87
CA GLY A 84 8.66 9.08 7.99
C GLY A 84 8.05 10.40 7.52
N TRP A 85 8.74 11.07 6.60
CA TRP A 85 8.20 12.28 5.99
C TRP A 85 6.90 11.99 5.25
N LEU A 86 6.90 10.92 4.44
CA LEU A 86 5.71 10.55 3.67
C LEU A 86 4.51 10.29 4.58
N VAL A 87 4.72 9.52 5.65
CA VAL A 87 3.64 9.22 6.59
C VAL A 87 3.08 10.50 7.20
N SER A 88 3.95 11.46 7.54
CA SER A 88 3.49 12.73 8.09
C SER A 88 2.66 13.52 7.08
N GLN A 89 3.03 13.48 5.80
CA GLN A 89 2.25 14.13 4.74
C GLN A 89 0.90 13.45 4.55
N VAL A 90 0.90 12.12 4.60
CA VAL A 90 -0.35 11.35 4.49
C VAL A 90 -1.27 11.65 5.66
N ALA A 91 -0.70 11.77 6.87
CA ALA A 91 -1.50 12.11 8.04
C ALA A 91 -2.19 13.46 7.86
N TYR A 92 -1.53 14.40 7.21
CA TYR A 92 -2.06 15.74 7.01
C TYR A 92 -3.06 15.77 5.85
N GLU A 93 -2.72 15.17 4.71
CA GLU A 93 -3.51 15.31 3.48
C GLU A 93 -4.50 14.17 3.24
N PHE A 94 -4.20 12.97 3.72
CA PHE A 94 -5.01 11.79 3.43
C PHE A 94 -5.24 10.96 4.69
N PRO A 95 -5.92 11.53 5.69
CA PRO A 95 -6.03 10.84 6.98
C PRO A 95 -6.73 9.48 6.90
N THR A 96 -7.59 9.26 5.91
CA THR A 96 -8.21 7.94 5.76
C THR A 96 -7.21 6.90 5.29
N LEU A 97 -6.20 7.33 4.54
CA LEU A 97 -5.14 6.41 4.10
C LEU A 97 -4.15 6.16 5.24
N LEU A 98 -3.97 7.13 6.14
CA LEU A 98 -3.06 6.96 7.25
C LEU A 98 -3.40 5.71 8.07
N VAL A 99 -4.68 5.48 8.34
CA VAL A 99 -5.09 4.33 9.15
C VAL A 99 -4.94 3.01 8.40
N ARG A 100 -4.58 3.08 7.11
CA ARG A 100 -4.32 1.91 6.28
C ARG A 100 -2.87 1.87 5.80
N THR A 101 -1.97 2.44 6.58
CA THR A 101 -0.55 2.54 6.22
C THR A 101 0.27 1.55 7.05
N VAL A 102 1.16 0.85 6.35
CA VAL A 102 2.11 -0.10 6.95
C VAL A 102 3.51 0.37 6.56
N VAL A 103 4.42 0.31 7.50
CA VAL A 103 5.81 0.70 7.29
C VAL A 103 6.68 -0.55 7.23
N ILE A 104 7.58 -0.61 6.26
CA ILE A 104 8.56 -1.70 6.17
C ILE A 104 9.95 -1.11 6.43
N THR A 105 10.83 -1.88 7.04
CA THR A 105 12.16 -1.38 7.36
C THR A 105 13.14 -2.50 7.62
N GLY A 106 14.40 -2.26 7.28
CA GLY A 106 15.48 -3.17 7.65
C GLY A 106 15.92 -3.04 9.10
N ASP A 107 15.41 -2.01 9.80
CA ASP A 107 15.78 -1.75 11.19
C ASP A 107 14.54 -1.49 12.03
N ALA A 108 13.80 -2.57 12.28
CA ALA A 108 12.51 -2.48 12.97
C ALA A 108 12.64 -2.07 14.43
N SER A 109 13.82 -2.28 15.03
CA SER A 109 14.05 -1.91 16.42
C SER A 109 14.70 -0.54 16.58
N GLY A 110 14.96 0.16 15.46
CA GLY A 110 15.61 1.46 15.51
C GLY A 110 14.65 2.58 15.88
N ALA A 111 15.24 3.74 16.20
CA ALA A 111 14.47 4.91 16.61
C ALA A 111 13.47 5.40 15.56
N PRO A 112 13.81 5.43 14.26
CA PRO A 112 12.82 5.88 13.25
C PRO A 112 11.57 5.01 13.24
N ALA A 113 11.71 3.69 13.32
CA ALA A 113 10.56 2.79 13.34
C ALA A 113 9.73 2.99 14.60
N ALA A 114 10.41 3.12 15.74
CA ALA A 114 9.72 3.35 17.01
C ALA A 114 8.94 4.67 16.99
N HIS A 115 9.51 5.70 16.39
CA HIS A 115 8.87 7.00 16.31
C HIS A 115 7.58 6.92 15.46
N VAL A 116 7.66 6.30 14.29
CA VAL A 116 6.50 6.20 13.40
C VAL A 116 5.41 5.37 14.06
N ALA A 117 5.80 4.24 14.68
CA ALA A 117 4.83 3.40 15.36
C ALA A 117 4.13 4.14 16.50
N ALA A 118 4.89 4.89 17.30
CA ALA A 118 4.31 5.61 18.43
C ALA A 118 3.48 6.81 17.99
N ARG A 119 3.96 7.56 17.00
CA ARG A 119 3.32 8.79 16.57
C ARG A 119 2.08 8.55 15.73
N TRP A 120 2.16 7.59 14.82
CA TRP A 120 1.12 7.39 13.81
C TRP A 120 0.39 6.06 13.93
N ARG A 121 0.88 5.17 14.80
CA ARG A 121 0.29 3.84 15.05
C ARG A 121 0.30 2.94 13.81
N CYS A 122 1.25 3.17 12.92
CA CYS A 122 1.42 2.31 11.75
C CYS A 122 2.13 1.03 12.18
N PRO A 123 1.63 -0.14 11.75
CA PRO A 123 2.38 -1.38 11.95
C PRO A 123 3.73 -1.30 11.25
N VAL A 124 4.73 -1.90 11.83
CA VAL A 124 6.08 -1.95 11.28
C VAL A 124 6.41 -3.40 10.96
N VAL A 125 6.76 -3.66 9.69
CA VAL A 125 7.14 -4.99 9.24
C VAL A 125 8.64 -4.97 8.94
N ALA A 126 9.36 -5.92 9.54
CA ALA A 126 10.80 -6.01 9.35
C ALA A 126 11.12 -6.68 8.02
N LYS A 127 12.17 -6.19 7.34
CA LYS A 127 12.74 -6.91 6.22
C LYS A 127 13.65 -8.01 6.76
N PRO A 128 13.77 -9.14 6.09
CA PRO A 128 13.24 -9.46 4.76
C PRO A 128 11.73 -9.73 4.78
N LEU A 129 11.06 -9.29 3.73
CA LEU A 129 9.62 -9.42 3.64
C LEU A 129 9.17 -10.86 3.41
N THR A 130 8.10 -11.25 4.10
CA THR A 130 7.43 -12.51 3.82
C THR A 130 5.96 -12.22 3.56
N GLY A 131 5.32 -13.12 2.80
CA GLY A 131 3.91 -12.95 2.49
C GLY A 131 3.03 -12.85 3.74
N PRO A 132 3.15 -13.83 4.66
CA PRO A 132 2.30 -13.79 5.86
C PRO A 132 2.45 -12.54 6.69
N GLN A 133 3.67 -12.03 6.86
CA GLN A 133 3.88 -10.83 7.66
C GLN A 133 3.31 -9.59 6.99
N LEU A 134 3.59 -9.44 5.68
CA LEU A 134 3.14 -8.26 4.96
C LEU A 134 1.63 -8.25 4.81
N VAL A 135 1.06 -9.36 4.37
CA VAL A 135 -0.39 -9.45 4.19
C VAL A 135 -1.09 -9.36 5.55
N GLY A 136 -0.50 -9.97 6.59
CA GLY A 136 -1.06 -9.89 7.93
C GLY A 136 -1.14 -8.46 8.44
N ALA A 137 -0.11 -7.65 8.16
CA ALA A 137 -0.11 -6.25 8.57
C ALA A 137 -1.21 -5.47 7.84
N LEU A 138 -1.40 -5.73 6.55
CA LEU A 138 -2.48 -5.08 5.80
C LEU A 138 -3.85 -5.46 6.34
N ARG A 139 -4.04 -6.73 6.68
CA ARG A 139 -5.32 -7.14 7.24
C ARG A 139 -5.56 -6.53 8.60
N GLN A 140 -4.51 -6.33 9.37
CA GLN A 140 -4.61 -5.67 10.67
C GLN A 140 -5.13 -4.24 10.51
N VAL A 141 -4.58 -3.48 9.56
CA VAL A 141 -5.02 -2.10 9.35
C VAL A 141 -6.36 -2.03 8.63
N GLU A 142 -6.70 -3.05 7.86
CA GLU A 142 -8.02 -3.12 7.24
C GLU A 142 -9.12 -3.10 8.30
N GLY A 143 -8.90 -3.80 9.41
CA GLY A 143 -9.87 -3.84 10.49
C GLY A 143 -10.07 -2.50 11.19
N THR A 144 -9.09 -1.61 11.13
CA THR A 144 -9.18 -0.31 11.82
C THR A 144 -9.90 0.75 11.01
N THR A 145 -10.18 0.49 9.74
CA THR A 145 -10.74 1.53 8.87
C THR A 145 -12.23 1.75 9.07
N LYS A 146 -12.84 0.93 9.86
CA LYS A 146 -14.28 1.04 10.09
C LYS A 146 -14.66 2.09 11.11
N ARG A 147 -13.69 2.72 11.67
CA ARG A 147 -13.93 3.70 12.72
C ARG A 147 -14.45 4.97 12.18
#